data_92bfc21510a1c46a9d92bfa57df96126
#
_entry.id   92bfc21510a1c46a9d92bfa57df96126
#
_cell.length_a   1.000
_cell.length_b   1.000
_cell.length_c   1.000
_cell.angle_alpha   90.00
_cell.angle_beta   90.00
_cell.angle_gamma   90.00
#
_symmetry.space_group_name_H-M   'P 1'
#
loop_
_entity.id
_entity.type
_entity.pdbx_description
1 polymer ?
#
loop_
_entity_poly.entity_id
_entity_poly.type
_entity_poly.pdbx_seq_one_letter_code
_entity_poly.pdbx_strand_id
1 'polypeptide(L)'
;MANGNSKVLTAEQEMQIRRPIEEYVGAIQKQIDGLRVDGTDKVLSLQNTMDGVKRDRTLTKGEKEDRLTRMRRELQQAKAVESKNKDRISKLIADAEAYLKEHFDKEYYVPVKESCAQEKVLAKEKYQKRVEELKKEHQQILSKLSEHQEIKDEKYVYKNRLFDAKMELQKDYQTIKDRRHAAY
;
A
#
# COMPACT_ATOMS: atom_id res chain seq x y z
N MET A 1 -29.55 -1.88 -16.90
CA MET A 1 -28.94 -3.18 -16.54
C MET A 1 -27.53 -3.21 -17.10
N ALA A 2 -26.55 -2.85 -16.32
CA ALA A 2 -25.16 -2.87 -16.73
C ALA A 2 -24.61 -4.26 -16.39
N ASN A 3 -24.51 -5.12 -17.42
CA ASN A 3 -23.72 -6.35 -17.33
C ASN A 3 -22.24 -5.97 -17.28
N GLY A 4 -21.80 -5.53 -16.14
CA GLY A 4 -20.40 -5.40 -15.87
C GLY A 4 -19.81 -6.79 -15.67
N ASN A 5 -19.22 -7.35 -16.74
CA ASN A 5 -18.22 -8.38 -16.62
C ASN A 5 -17.03 -7.78 -15.85
N SER A 6 -17.15 -7.65 -14.53
CA SER A 6 -16.02 -7.22 -13.74
C SER A 6 -14.99 -8.35 -13.76
N LYS A 7 -13.99 -8.14 -14.58
CA LYS A 7 -12.88 -9.05 -14.81
C LYS A 7 -12.01 -9.08 -13.56
N VAL A 8 -11.68 -10.26 -13.07
CA VAL A 8 -10.64 -10.42 -12.06
C VAL A 8 -9.35 -9.82 -12.60
N LEU A 9 -8.79 -8.85 -11.89
CA LEU A 9 -7.52 -8.21 -12.27
C LEU A 9 -6.36 -9.15 -12.00
N THR A 10 -5.44 -9.22 -12.96
CA THR A 10 -4.15 -9.89 -12.76
C THR A 10 -3.21 -8.98 -11.96
N ALA A 11 -2.20 -9.57 -11.30
CA ALA A 11 -1.17 -8.81 -10.61
C ALA A 11 -0.44 -7.82 -11.53
N GLU A 12 -0.26 -8.17 -12.80
CA GLU A 12 0.33 -7.29 -13.81
C GLU A 12 -0.55 -6.08 -14.13
N GLN A 13 -1.87 -6.31 -14.27
CA GLN A 13 -2.83 -5.22 -14.48
C GLN A 13 -2.90 -4.28 -13.29
N GLU A 14 -2.85 -4.81 -12.06
CA GLU A 14 -2.78 -3.99 -10.84
C GLU A 14 -1.52 -3.12 -10.83
N MET A 15 -0.37 -3.70 -11.17
CA MET A 15 0.90 -2.97 -11.24
C MET A 15 0.88 -1.87 -12.29
N GLN A 16 0.26 -2.14 -13.46
CA GLN A 16 0.12 -1.13 -14.53
C GLN A 16 -0.72 0.07 -14.10
N ILE A 17 -1.77 -0.14 -13.30
CA ILE A 17 -2.61 0.94 -12.78
C ILE A 17 -1.90 1.71 -11.66
N ARG A 18 -1.21 1.00 -10.77
CA ARG A 18 -0.57 1.57 -9.58
C ARG A 18 0.69 2.38 -9.90
N ARG A 19 1.48 1.93 -10.86
CA ARG A 19 2.77 2.51 -11.19
C ARG A 19 2.72 4.02 -11.54
N PRO A 20 1.83 4.51 -12.41
CA PRO A 20 1.74 5.95 -12.70
C PRO A 20 1.42 6.78 -11.46
N ILE A 21 0.59 6.25 -10.55
CA ILE A 21 0.22 6.92 -9.30
C ILE A 21 1.45 7.05 -8.39
N GLU A 22 2.21 5.98 -8.22
CA GLU A 22 3.44 5.97 -7.42
C GLU A 22 4.52 6.90 -8.00
N GLU A 23 4.67 6.91 -9.33
CA GLU A 23 5.62 7.78 -10.02
C GLU A 23 5.27 9.27 -9.80
N TYR A 24 3.99 9.63 -9.89
CA TYR A 24 3.54 11.00 -9.64
C TYR A 24 3.79 11.45 -8.19
N VAL A 25 3.38 10.63 -7.21
CA VAL A 25 3.60 10.92 -5.79
C VAL A 25 5.09 11.00 -5.46
N GLY A 26 5.89 10.08 -6.02
CA GLY A 26 7.34 10.09 -5.85
C GLY A 26 8.01 11.35 -6.44
N ALA A 27 7.50 11.86 -7.56
CA ALA A 27 7.99 13.11 -8.14
C ALA A 27 7.66 14.32 -7.25
N ILE A 28 6.45 14.39 -6.68
CA ILE A 28 6.09 15.44 -5.72
C ILE A 28 6.93 15.36 -4.46
N GLN A 29 7.14 14.17 -3.91
CA GLN A 29 7.98 13.98 -2.72
C GLN A 29 9.40 14.51 -2.94
N LYS A 30 10.02 14.22 -4.09
CA LYS A 30 11.33 14.75 -4.45
C LYS A 30 11.36 16.28 -4.51
N GLN A 31 10.29 16.91 -5.03
CA GLN A 31 10.19 18.37 -5.03
C GLN A 31 10.08 18.95 -3.62
N ILE A 32 9.30 18.32 -2.74
CA ILE A 32 9.16 18.72 -1.34
C ILE A 32 10.50 18.62 -0.62
N ASP A 33 11.25 17.52 -0.82
CA ASP A 33 12.55 17.30 -0.21
C ASP A 33 13.55 18.35 -0.67
N GLY A 34 13.59 18.69 -1.97
CA GLY A 34 14.40 19.78 -2.49
C GLY A 34 14.07 21.14 -1.85
N LEU A 35 12.78 21.47 -1.72
CA LEU A 35 12.37 22.71 -1.07
C LEU A 35 12.71 22.77 0.43
N ARG A 36 12.72 21.63 1.12
CA ARG A 36 13.16 21.53 2.52
C ARG A 36 14.65 21.77 2.67
N VAL A 37 15.47 21.14 1.79
CA VAL A 37 16.94 21.36 1.79
C VAL A 37 17.27 22.82 1.58
N ASP A 38 16.67 23.49 0.60
CA ASP A 38 16.92 24.91 0.28
C ASP A 38 16.39 25.89 1.34
N GLY A 39 15.39 25.47 2.13
CA GLY A 39 14.76 26.31 3.16
C GLY A 39 15.17 25.90 4.58
N THR A 40 14.47 24.93 5.14
CA THR A 40 14.57 24.56 6.57
C THR A 40 15.95 24.06 6.96
N ASP A 41 16.54 23.19 6.15
CA ASP A 41 17.86 22.61 6.46
C ASP A 41 18.95 23.67 6.41
N LYS A 42 18.87 24.61 5.46
CA LYS A 42 19.80 25.74 5.38
C LYS A 42 19.68 26.67 6.58
N VAL A 43 18.45 26.95 7.04
CA VAL A 43 18.24 27.77 8.26
C VAL A 43 18.84 27.09 9.47
N LEU A 44 18.59 25.79 9.68
CA LEU A 44 19.14 24.99 10.77
C LEU A 44 20.67 24.93 10.72
N SER A 45 21.25 24.69 9.54
CA SER A 45 22.70 24.66 9.34
C SER A 45 23.35 26.00 9.72
N LEU A 46 22.78 27.12 9.27
CA LEU A 46 23.28 28.46 9.62
C LEU A 46 23.18 28.73 11.12
N GLN A 47 22.08 28.35 11.77
CA GLN A 47 21.93 28.51 13.23
C GLN A 47 22.97 27.70 13.99
N ASN A 48 23.19 26.44 13.63
CA ASN A 48 24.20 25.58 14.25
C ASN A 48 25.62 26.16 14.06
N THR A 49 25.92 26.65 12.85
CA THR A 49 27.22 27.28 12.57
C THR A 49 27.41 28.57 13.38
N MET A 50 26.39 29.41 13.52
CA MET A 50 26.44 30.62 14.35
C MET A 50 26.70 30.28 15.83
N ASP A 51 26.11 29.21 16.34
CA ASP A 51 26.33 28.77 17.71
C ASP A 51 27.75 28.20 17.88
N GLY A 52 28.30 27.55 16.86
CA GLY A 52 29.70 27.15 16.79
C GLY A 52 30.63 28.35 16.89
N VAL A 53 30.42 29.40 16.08
CA VAL A 53 31.22 30.63 16.10
C VAL A 53 31.16 31.33 17.48
N LYS A 54 30.01 31.37 18.15
CA LYS A 54 29.91 31.95 19.51
C LYS A 54 30.75 31.18 20.52
N ARG A 55 30.81 29.87 20.42
CA ARG A 55 31.56 28.97 21.34
C ARG A 55 33.05 28.86 21.04
N ASP A 56 33.47 29.25 19.84
CA ASP A 56 34.88 29.14 19.41
C ASP A 56 35.77 30.04 20.25
N ARG A 57 36.73 29.42 20.97
CA ARG A 57 37.65 30.13 21.84
C ARG A 57 38.90 30.64 21.11
N THR A 58 39.09 30.26 19.87
CA THR A 58 40.27 30.65 19.06
C THR A 58 40.04 32.02 18.38
N LEU A 59 38.81 32.45 18.22
CA LEU A 59 38.41 33.71 17.59
C LEU A 59 38.39 34.86 18.58
N THR A 60 38.93 35.99 18.17
CA THR A 60 38.79 37.25 18.89
C THR A 60 37.34 37.75 18.90
N LYS A 61 36.99 38.66 19.80
CA LYS A 61 35.68 39.26 19.88
C LYS A 61 35.23 39.95 18.59
N GLY A 62 36.16 40.70 17.96
CA GLY A 62 35.91 41.38 16.68
C GLY A 62 35.62 40.40 15.53
N GLU A 63 36.45 39.36 15.39
CA GLU A 63 36.28 38.34 14.36
C GLU A 63 34.92 37.57 14.50
N LYS A 64 34.55 37.30 15.76
CA LYS A 64 33.24 36.69 16.02
C LYS A 64 32.10 37.62 15.56
N GLU A 65 32.18 38.86 15.89
CA GLU A 65 31.14 39.84 15.59
C GLU A 65 30.95 40.05 14.09
N ASP A 66 32.06 40.13 13.35
CA ASP A 66 32.04 40.23 11.89
C ASP A 66 31.47 38.99 11.23
N ARG A 67 31.88 37.80 11.68
CA ARG A 67 31.32 36.53 11.17
C ARG A 67 29.85 36.41 11.47
N LEU A 68 29.42 36.67 12.69
CA LEU A 68 28.02 36.60 13.08
C LEU A 68 27.17 37.63 12.35
N THR A 69 27.68 38.79 12.04
CA THR A 69 26.96 39.81 11.27
C THR A 69 26.67 39.38 9.84
N ARG A 70 27.67 38.76 9.17
CA ARG A 70 27.47 38.18 7.83
C ARG A 70 26.46 37.04 7.87
N MET A 71 26.59 36.12 8.83
CA MET A 71 25.70 34.97 8.98
C MET A 71 24.23 35.37 9.33
N ARG A 72 24.06 36.47 10.11
CA ARG A 72 22.70 37.00 10.36
C ARG A 72 22.00 37.47 9.09
N ARG A 73 22.74 38.10 8.16
CA ARG A 73 22.17 38.49 6.85
C ARG A 73 21.78 37.28 6.03
N GLU A 74 22.66 36.27 5.96
CA GLU A 74 22.38 35.00 5.26
C GLU A 74 21.20 34.25 5.90
N LEU A 75 21.11 34.24 7.24
CA LEU A 75 20.00 33.62 7.96
C LEU A 75 18.66 34.33 7.66
N GLN A 76 18.68 35.66 7.55
CA GLN A 76 17.48 36.41 7.20
C GLN A 76 17.02 36.09 5.77
N GLN A 77 17.96 35.96 4.83
CA GLN A 77 17.64 35.54 3.46
C GLN A 77 17.12 34.11 3.42
N ALA A 78 17.76 33.17 4.14
CA ALA A 78 17.34 31.80 4.23
C ALA A 78 15.94 31.64 4.83
N LYS A 79 15.60 32.41 5.88
CA LYS A 79 14.25 32.44 6.46
C LYS A 79 13.19 32.96 5.49
N ALA A 80 13.51 33.93 4.65
CA ALA A 80 12.59 34.41 3.63
C ALA A 80 12.32 33.34 2.57
N VAL A 81 13.35 32.56 2.17
CA VAL A 81 13.20 31.40 1.28
C VAL A 81 12.39 30.31 1.95
N GLU A 82 12.69 29.97 3.21
CA GLU A 82 11.94 28.97 3.99
C GLU A 82 10.45 29.29 4.04
N SER A 83 10.09 30.56 4.31
CA SER A 83 8.68 30.98 4.35
C SER A 83 7.98 30.74 3.01
N LYS A 84 8.60 31.15 1.89
CA LYS A 84 8.06 30.90 0.55
C LYS A 84 7.96 29.39 0.23
N ASN A 85 8.94 28.62 0.66
CA ASN A 85 8.95 27.18 0.43
C ASN A 85 7.88 26.46 1.25
N LYS A 86 7.55 26.92 2.46
CA LYS A 86 6.45 26.37 3.26
C LYS A 86 5.11 26.46 2.53
N ASP A 87 4.80 27.60 1.93
CA ASP A 87 3.56 27.78 1.16
C ASP A 87 3.54 26.84 -0.08
N ARG A 88 4.68 26.72 -0.78
CA ARG A 88 4.81 25.82 -1.92
C ARG A 88 4.67 24.36 -1.52
N ILE A 89 5.29 23.93 -0.42
CA ILE A 89 5.17 22.58 0.13
C ILE A 89 3.72 22.28 0.49
N SER A 90 3.03 23.18 1.19
CA SER A 90 1.62 23.01 1.53
C SER A 90 0.74 22.81 0.29
N LYS A 91 1.01 23.56 -0.79
CA LYS A 91 0.30 23.39 -2.05
C LYS A 91 0.60 22.04 -2.71
N LEU A 92 1.86 21.63 -2.76
CA LEU A 92 2.25 20.34 -3.33
C LEU A 92 1.63 19.16 -2.56
N ILE A 93 1.53 19.26 -1.23
CA ILE A 93 0.86 18.25 -0.41
C ILE A 93 -0.63 18.19 -0.77
N ALA A 94 -1.31 19.33 -0.83
CA ALA A 94 -2.73 19.40 -1.19
C ALA A 94 -2.99 18.83 -2.60
N ASP A 95 -2.14 19.16 -3.57
CA ASP A 95 -2.23 18.66 -4.94
C ASP A 95 -2.01 17.12 -4.97
N ALA A 96 -1.05 16.59 -4.18
CA ALA A 96 -0.81 15.15 -4.07
C ALA A 96 -1.99 14.42 -3.41
N GLU A 97 -2.56 14.97 -2.34
CA GLU A 97 -3.74 14.41 -1.67
C GLU A 97 -4.96 14.38 -2.59
N ALA A 98 -5.20 15.45 -3.36
CA ALA A 98 -6.28 15.52 -4.33
C ALA A 98 -6.09 14.48 -5.44
N TYR A 99 -4.87 14.34 -5.97
CA TYR A 99 -4.53 13.36 -6.98
C TYR A 99 -4.71 11.92 -6.46
N LEU A 100 -4.22 11.62 -5.25
CA LEU A 100 -4.40 10.30 -4.63
C LEU A 100 -5.88 9.97 -4.44
N LYS A 101 -6.67 10.90 -3.94
CA LYS A 101 -8.10 10.69 -3.75
C LYS A 101 -8.84 10.41 -5.08
N GLU A 102 -8.42 11.04 -6.15
CA GLU A 102 -9.05 10.86 -7.46
C GLU A 102 -8.59 9.58 -8.16
N HIS A 103 -7.28 9.37 -8.25
CA HIS A 103 -6.72 8.28 -9.04
C HIS A 103 -6.52 7.00 -8.23
N PHE A 104 -5.99 7.07 -7.01
CA PHE A 104 -5.78 5.88 -6.21
C PHE A 104 -7.10 5.23 -5.80
N ASP A 105 -8.04 5.99 -5.25
CA ASP A 105 -9.31 5.43 -4.82
C ASP A 105 -10.14 4.91 -5.99
N LYS A 106 -10.30 5.69 -7.04
CA LYS A 106 -11.19 5.34 -8.17
C LYS A 106 -10.56 4.38 -9.17
N GLU A 107 -9.30 4.58 -9.54
CA GLU A 107 -8.67 3.84 -10.63
C GLU A 107 -7.95 2.57 -10.15
N TYR A 108 -7.51 2.53 -8.90
CA TYR A 108 -6.80 1.40 -8.33
C TYR A 108 -7.60 0.67 -7.25
N TYR A 109 -7.91 1.33 -6.13
CA TYR A 109 -8.49 0.64 -4.97
C TYR A 109 -9.88 0.06 -5.23
N VAL A 110 -10.78 0.81 -5.89
CA VAL A 110 -12.13 0.32 -6.21
C VAL A 110 -12.09 -0.88 -7.16
N PRO A 111 -11.37 -0.85 -8.29
CA PRO A 111 -11.22 -2.02 -9.16
C PRO A 111 -10.60 -3.24 -8.47
N VAL A 112 -9.58 -3.07 -7.63
CA VAL A 112 -8.99 -4.18 -6.85
C VAL A 112 -9.99 -4.75 -5.86
N LYS A 113 -10.75 -3.92 -5.16
CA LYS A 113 -11.80 -4.35 -4.25
C LYS A 113 -12.89 -5.15 -4.94
N GLU A 114 -13.31 -4.72 -6.12
CA GLU A 114 -14.31 -5.41 -6.94
C GLU A 114 -13.75 -6.75 -7.47
N SER A 115 -12.51 -6.77 -7.95
CA SER A 115 -11.80 -7.97 -8.34
C SER A 115 -11.75 -9.00 -7.21
N CYS A 116 -11.33 -8.58 -5.99
CA CYS A 116 -11.33 -9.43 -4.81
C CYS A 116 -12.72 -9.96 -4.43
N ALA A 117 -13.77 -9.17 -4.62
CA ALA A 117 -15.14 -9.63 -4.38
C ALA A 117 -15.55 -10.74 -5.36
N GLN A 118 -15.18 -10.61 -6.62
CA GLN A 118 -15.44 -11.63 -7.63
C GLN A 118 -14.65 -12.90 -7.41
N GLU A 119 -13.36 -12.80 -7.07
CA GLU A 119 -12.55 -13.97 -6.73
C GLU A 119 -13.18 -14.78 -5.60
N LYS A 120 -13.77 -14.11 -4.59
CA LYS A 120 -14.51 -14.80 -3.52
C LYS A 120 -15.73 -15.57 -4.04
N VAL A 121 -16.45 -15.00 -5.00
CA VAL A 121 -17.60 -15.70 -5.63
C VAL A 121 -17.08 -16.93 -6.39
N LEU A 122 -16.04 -16.77 -7.21
CA LEU A 122 -15.47 -17.88 -7.98
C LEU A 122 -14.90 -18.99 -7.07
N ALA A 123 -14.22 -18.63 -5.99
CA ALA A 123 -13.71 -19.59 -5.01
C ALA A 123 -14.86 -20.37 -4.35
N LYS A 124 -15.98 -19.70 -4.02
CA LYS A 124 -17.18 -20.34 -3.49
C LYS A 124 -17.84 -21.29 -4.50
N GLU A 125 -17.95 -20.88 -5.76
CA GLU A 125 -18.48 -21.73 -6.84
C GLU A 125 -17.61 -22.96 -7.08
N LYS A 126 -16.29 -22.79 -7.11
CA LYS A 126 -15.33 -23.90 -7.20
C LYS A 126 -15.53 -24.90 -6.05
N TYR A 127 -15.64 -24.39 -4.83
CA TYR A 127 -15.92 -25.22 -3.66
C TYR A 127 -17.24 -25.97 -3.77
N GLN A 128 -18.33 -25.31 -4.19
CA GLN A 128 -19.63 -25.94 -4.35
C GLN A 128 -19.59 -27.05 -5.39
N LYS A 129 -18.97 -26.83 -6.54
CA LYS A 129 -18.76 -27.86 -7.57
C LYS A 129 -17.99 -29.06 -7.01
N ARG A 130 -16.89 -28.79 -6.27
CA ARG A 130 -16.09 -29.87 -5.67
C ARG A 130 -16.89 -30.69 -4.64
N VAL A 131 -17.71 -30.04 -3.82
CA VAL A 131 -18.60 -30.72 -2.87
C VAL A 131 -19.63 -31.59 -3.59
N GLU A 132 -20.22 -31.13 -4.69
CA GLU A 132 -21.17 -31.91 -5.48
C GLU A 132 -20.49 -33.11 -6.15
N GLU A 133 -19.29 -32.97 -6.69
CA GLU A 133 -18.47 -34.07 -7.23
C GLU A 133 -18.20 -35.12 -6.15
N LEU A 134 -17.67 -34.69 -4.99
CA LEU A 134 -17.39 -35.58 -3.87
C LEU A 134 -18.64 -36.32 -3.39
N LYS A 135 -19.81 -35.64 -3.37
CA LYS A 135 -21.08 -36.28 -3.02
C LYS A 135 -21.50 -37.35 -4.01
N LYS A 136 -21.34 -37.08 -5.32
CA LYS A 136 -21.62 -38.06 -6.38
C LYS A 136 -20.69 -39.26 -6.28
N GLU A 137 -19.38 -39.02 -6.13
CA GLU A 137 -18.38 -40.08 -5.96
C GLU A 137 -18.72 -40.97 -4.74
N HIS A 138 -19.01 -40.34 -3.60
CA HIS A 138 -19.38 -41.04 -2.37
C HIS A 138 -20.61 -41.92 -2.55
N GLN A 139 -21.68 -41.40 -3.20
CA GLN A 139 -22.89 -42.16 -3.50
C GLN A 139 -22.63 -43.38 -4.42
N GLN A 140 -21.76 -43.19 -5.42
CA GLN A 140 -21.37 -44.28 -6.34
C GLN A 140 -20.56 -45.36 -5.62
N ILE A 141 -19.67 -44.98 -4.71
CA ILE A 141 -18.92 -45.94 -3.90
C ILE A 141 -19.85 -46.68 -2.96
N LEU A 142 -20.70 -45.99 -2.21
CA LEU A 142 -21.65 -46.62 -1.28
C LEU A 142 -22.58 -47.60 -1.96
N SER A 143 -22.98 -47.36 -3.22
CA SER A 143 -23.83 -48.29 -3.96
C SER A 143 -23.18 -49.63 -4.32
N LYS A 144 -21.85 -49.73 -4.22
CA LYS A 144 -21.06 -50.91 -4.52
C LYS A 144 -20.61 -51.67 -3.28
N LEU A 145 -20.73 -51.06 -2.09
CA LEU A 145 -20.29 -51.64 -0.83
C LEU A 145 -21.43 -52.40 -0.17
N SER A 146 -21.13 -53.56 0.36
CA SER A 146 -22.08 -54.40 1.11
C SER A 146 -21.71 -54.62 2.56
N GLU A 147 -20.42 -54.51 2.90
CA GLU A 147 -19.93 -54.73 4.23
C GLU A 147 -20.05 -53.48 5.12
N HIS A 148 -20.51 -53.71 6.36
CA HIS A 148 -20.75 -52.60 7.31
C HIS A 148 -19.49 -51.80 7.65
N GLN A 149 -18.33 -52.48 7.76
CA GLN A 149 -17.07 -51.85 8.05
C GLN A 149 -16.58 -50.99 6.87
N GLU A 150 -16.64 -51.49 5.64
CA GLU A 150 -16.29 -50.72 4.45
C GLU A 150 -17.14 -49.45 4.30
N ILE A 151 -18.44 -49.52 4.60
CA ILE A 151 -19.34 -48.36 4.58
C ILE A 151 -18.92 -47.32 5.63
N LYS A 152 -18.46 -47.74 6.83
CA LYS A 152 -17.95 -46.81 7.85
C LYS A 152 -16.66 -46.13 7.40
N ASP A 153 -15.75 -46.89 6.84
CA ASP A 153 -14.45 -46.40 6.37
C ASP A 153 -14.66 -45.39 5.23
N GLU A 154 -15.54 -45.68 4.28
CA GLU A 154 -15.88 -44.73 3.20
C GLU A 154 -16.51 -43.43 3.74
N LYS A 155 -17.42 -43.51 4.72
CA LYS A 155 -17.99 -42.31 5.36
C LYS A 155 -16.92 -41.45 6.04
N TYR A 156 -15.91 -42.07 6.61
CA TYR A 156 -14.79 -41.37 7.21
C TYR A 156 -13.92 -40.69 6.16
N VAL A 157 -13.57 -41.39 5.08
CA VAL A 157 -12.83 -40.83 3.93
C VAL A 157 -13.57 -39.66 3.30
N TYR A 158 -14.88 -39.78 3.08
CA TYR A 158 -15.72 -38.71 2.54
C TYR A 158 -15.71 -37.44 3.43
N LYS A 159 -15.82 -37.62 4.75
CA LYS A 159 -15.74 -36.49 5.71
C LYS A 159 -14.40 -35.77 5.61
N ASN A 160 -13.28 -36.52 5.52
CA ASN A 160 -11.95 -35.94 5.39
C ASN A 160 -11.80 -35.14 4.08
N ARG A 161 -12.26 -35.68 2.94
CA ARG A 161 -12.25 -34.98 1.66
C ARG A 161 -13.08 -33.70 1.68
N LEU A 162 -14.22 -33.70 2.35
CA LEU A 162 -15.03 -32.47 2.56
C LEU A 162 -14.32 -31.46 3.43
N PHE A 163 -13.63 -31.91 4.47
CA PHE A 163 -12.81 -31.05 5.31
C PHE A 163 -11.67 -30.41 4.52
N ASP A 164 -10.94 -31.18 3.72
CA ASP A 164 -9.86 -30.68 2.87
C ASP A 164 -10.37 -29.62 1.86
N ALA A 165 -11.49 -29.90 1.20
CA ALA A 165 -12.11 -28.93 0.29
C ALA A 165 -12.48 -27.61 1.00
N LYS A 166 -12.98 -27.70 2.25
CA LYS A 166 -13.28 -26.52 3.07
C LYS A 166 -12.02 -25.76 3.46
N MET A 167 -10.92 -26.45 3.77
CA MET A 167 -9.64 -25.83 4.10
C MET A 167 -9.05 -25.10 2.89
N GLU A 168 -9.16 -25.67 1.68
CA GLU A 168 -8.79 -24.97 0.45
C GLU A 168 -9.56 -23.67 0.27
N LEU A 169 -10.89 -23.69 0.43
CA LEU A 169 -11.69 -22.48 0.36
C LEU A 169 -11.26 -21.41 1.38
N GLN A 170 -10.95 -21.82 2.61
CA GLN A 170 -10.47 -20.88 3.64
C GLN A 170 -9.12 -20.28 3.26
N LYS A 171 -8.22 -21.06 2.67
CA LYS A 171 -6.93 -20.60 2.18
C LYS A 171 -7.11 -19.59 1.04
N ASP A 172 -8.00 -19.89 0.07
CA ASP A 172 -8.32 -18.96 -1.02
C ASP A 172 -8.86 -17.63 -0.45
N TYR A 173 -9.77 -17.68 0.52
CA TYR A 173 -10.32 -16.48 1.16
C TYR A 173 -9.27 -15.68 1.92
N GLN A 174 -8.33 -16.33 2.58
CA GLN A 174 -7.24 -15.64 3.27
C GLN A 174 -6.33 -14.93 2.26
N THR A 175 -5.94 -15.60 1.18
CA THR A 175 -5.12 -15.00 0.11
C THR A 175 -5.79 -13.76 -0.49
N ILE A 176 -7.11 -13.84 -0.78
CA ILE A 176 -7.89 -12.71 -1.31
C ILE A 176 -7.95 -11.56 -0.30
N LYS A 177 -8.10 -11.88 0.99
CA LYS A 177 -8.10 -10.89 2.07
C LYS A 177 -6.76 -10.18 2.17
N ASP A 178 -5.65 -10.93 2.14
CA ASP A 178 -4.30 -10.38 2.25
C ASP A 178 -3.98 -9.46 1.07
N ARG A 179 -4.36 -9.86 -0.16
CA ARG A 179 -4.24 -9.02 -1.36
C ARG A 179 -5.02 -7.71 -1.22
N ARG A 180 -6.26 -7.77 -0.73
CA ARG A 180 -7.06 -6.57 -0.49
C ARG A 180 -6.43 -5.64 0.55
N HIS A 181 -5.82 -6.19 1.61
CA HIS A 181 -5.11 -5.39 2.60
C HIS A 181 -3.82 -4.78 2.06
N ALA A 182 -3.10 -5.50 1.19
CA ALA A 182 -1.89 -4.99 0.55
C ALA A 182 -2.18 -3.86 -0.46
N ALA A 183 -3.41 -3.78 -0.98
CA ALA A 183 -3.83 -2.74 -1.92
C ALA A 183 -4.24 -1.43 -1.22
N TYR A 184 -4.44 -1.45 0.10
CA TYR A 184 -4.79 -0.27 0.91
C TYR A 184 -3.54 0.28 1.60
#